data_ecadee9296f448b843f58695b84c04fb
#
_entry.id   ecadee9296f448b843f58695b84c04fb
#
_cell.length_a   1.000
_cell.length_b   1.000
_cell.length_c   1.000
_cell.angle_alpha   90.00
_cell.angle_beta   90.00
_cell.angle_gamma   90.00
#
_symmetry.space_group_name_H-M   'P 1'
#
loop_
_entity.id
_entity.type
_entity.pdbx_description
1 polymer ?
#
loop_
_entity_poly.entity_id
_entity_poly.type
_entity_poly.pdbx_seq_one_letter_code
_entity_poly.pdbx_strand_id
1 'polypeptide(L)'
;GEKGTVIYTAHGVSPEIREIARRTGLVSIDATCPDVTVTHDLIREKSAEGYDIIYIGKKGHPEPEGAIGVAPDHVHLVQSIKDIDNLQLDNEKILVTNQTTMSQWDVAFLMEKIKEKFPSVEVHKEICLATQVRQEAVAQQAGDADLLIVVGDPMSNNSNRLTQVSVEIASTPSYRIGDISELKIEWLMDIDKVAVTAGASTPTPIVKEVVAFLEKFDKNDPSTHEIVRTVTLDKILPKIKTPKPVEKIMPY
;
A
#
# COMPACT_ATOMS: atom_id res chain seq x y z
N GLY A 1 29.15 15.63 -15.95
CA GLY A 1 28.21 14.53 -16.14
C GLY A 1 26.79 15.05 -15.98
N GLU A 2 25.86 14.49 -16.72
CA GLU A 2 24.43 14.81 -16.55
C GLU A 2 24.03 14.45 -15.11
N LYS A 3 23.32 15.37 -14.44
CA LYS A 3 22.79 15.13 -13.10
C LYS A 3 21.65 14.11 -13.22
N GLY A 4 21.76 12.99 -12.52
CA GLY A 4 20.70 12.02 -12.44
C GLY A 4 19.44 12.58 -11.77
N THR A 5 18.29 11.95 -12.03
CA THR A 5 17.02 12.26 -11.36
C THR A 5 16.64 11.12 -10.43
N VAL A 6 16.22 11.45 -9.20
CA VAL A 6 15.65 10.52 -8.24
C VAL A 6 14.17 10.85 -8.01
N ILE A 7 13.32 9.84 -7.92
CA ILE A 7 11.90 9.98 -7.60
C ILE A 7 11.67 9.33 -6.24
N TYR A 8 11.18 10.09 -5.26
CA TYR A 8 10.65 9.53 -4.02
C TYR A 8 9.25 9.04 -4.29
N THR A 9 9.02 7.75 -4.05
CA THR A 9 7.74 7.11 -4.36
C THR A 9 6.66 7.51 -3.34
N ALA A 10 5.44 7.05 -3.54
CA ALA A 10 4.30 7.33 -2.68
C ALA A 10 4.53 6.93 -1.20
N HIS A 11 5.45 5.99 -0.95
CA HIS A 11 5.77 5.52 0.41
C HIS A 11 6.65 6.48 1.22
N GLY A 12 7.14 7.55 0.61
CA GLY A 12 8.07 8.49 1.24
C GLY A 12 9.48 7.92 1.42
N VAL A 13 10.36 8.74 1.94
CA VAL A 13 11.75 8.38 2.29
C VAL A 13 12.17 9.13 3.55
N SER A 14 13.20 8.63 4.23
CA SER A 14 13.79 9.31 5.39
C SER A 14 14.39 10.66 5.01
N PRO A 15 14.52 11.60 5.98
CA PRO A 15 15.23 12.87 5.78
C PRO A 15 16.69 12.67 5.31
N GLU A 16 17.35 11.60 5.75
CA GLU A 16 18.70 11.25 5.35
C GLU A 16 18.81 11.00 3.83
N ILE A 17 17.89 10.25 3.26
CA ILE A 17 17.87 9.98 1.81
C ILE A 17 17.71 11.28 1.01
N ARG A 18 16.87 12.20 1.49
CA ARG A 18 16.70 13.54 0.87
C ARG A 18 18.00 14.33 0.92
N GLU A 19 18.71 14.28 2.05
CA GLU A 19 19.98 14.97 2.22
C GLU A 19 21.10 14.35 1.35
N ILE A 20 21.14 13.03 1.22
CA ILE A 20 22.06 12.34 0.31
C ILE A 20 21.82 12.80 -1.14
N ALA A 21 20.56 12.80 -1.61
CA ALA A 21 20.22 13.27 -2.95
C ALA A 21 20.65 14.72 -3.18
N ARG A 22 20.43 15.59 -2.20
CA ARG A 22 20.85 17.01 -2.25
C ARG A 22 22.38 17.15 -2.34
N ARG A 23 23.14 16.41 -1.49
CA ARG A 23 24.62 16.47 -1.48
C ARG A 23 25.24 15.90 -2.74
N THR A 24 24.63 14.87 -3.34
CA THR A 24 25.11 14.28 -4.59
C THR A 24 24.68 15.08 -5.82
N GLY A 25 23.88 16.14 -5.65
CA GLY A 25 23.45 17.02 -6.72
C GLY A 25 22.40 16.39 -7.65
N LEU A 26 21.67 15.37 -7.18
CA LEU A 26 20.57 14.78 -7.93
C LEU A 26 19.37 15.74 -8.00
N VAL A 27 18.66 15.71 -9.12
CA VAL A 27 17.35 16.35 -9.24
C VAL A 27 16.33 15.45 -8.54
N SER A 28 15.63 15.97 -7.54
CA SER A 28 14.62 15.18 -6.81
C SER A 28 13.22 15.53 -7.24
N ILE A 29 12.40 14.51 -7.50
CA ILE A 29 10.96 14.62 -7.69
C ILE A 29 10.30 13.92 -6.50
N ASP A 30 9.51 14.66 -5.73
CA ASP A 30 8.81 14.11 -4.57
C ASP A 30 7.39 13.71 -4.97
N ALA A 31 7.12 12.41 -5.00
CA ALA A 31 5.80 11.83 -5.24
C ALA A 31 5.22 11.15 -3.98
N THR A 32 5.72 11.54 -2.79
CA THR A 32 5.20 11.02 -1.51
C THR A 32 3.70 11.29 -1.38
N CYS A 33 2.95 10.27 -0.98
CA CYS A 33 1.52 10.40 -0.71
C CYS A 33 1.28 11.43 0.42
N PRO A 34 0.29 12.31 0.29
CA PRO A 34 -0.05 13.25 1.37
C PRO A 34 -0.32 12.57 2.72
N ASP A 35 -0.99 11.40 2.74
CA ASP A 35 -1.25 10.64 3.97
C ASP A 35 0.08 10.23 4.66
N VAL A 36 1.08 9.78 3.89
CA VAL A 36 2.41 9.46 4.42
C VAL A 36 3.14 10.71 4.93
N THR A 37 2.97 11.84 4.25
CA THR A 37 3.53 13.12 4.70
C THR A 37 2.96 13.54 6.05
N VAL A 38 1.63 13.42 6.23
CA VAL A 38 0.96 13.69 7.51
C VAL A 38 1.52 12.82 8.62
N THR A 39 1.73 11.52 8.37
CA THR A 39 2.34 10.61 9.35
C THR A 39 3.77 11.03 9.70
N HIS A 40 4.59 11.41 8.70
CA HIS A 40 5.97 11.88 8.95
C HIS A 40 6.00 13.19 9.74
N ASP A 41 5.06 14.11 9.50
CA ASP A 41 4.94 15.37 10.24
C ASP A 41 4.52 15.11 11.68
N LEU A 42 3.55 14.23 11.92
CA LEU A 42 3.13 13.78 13.23
C LEU A 42 4.31 13.19 14.03
N ILE A 43 5.08 12.28 13.41
CA ILE A 43 6.26 11.67 14.05
C ILE A 43 7.28 12.74 14.42
N ARG A 44 7.55 13.69 13.53
CA ARG A 44 8.53 14.79 13.78
C ARG A 44 8.09 15.68 14.92
N GLU A 45 6.82 16.08 14.93
CA GLU A 45 6.24 16.93 15.98
C GLU A 45 6.28 16.22 17.33
N LYS A 46 5.76 15.00 17.40
CA LYS A 46 5.65 14.24 18.64
C LYS A 46 7.00 13.82 19.20
N SER A 47 7.97 13.45 18.38
CA SER A 47 9.33 13.16 18.84
C SER A 47 10.01 14.40 19.41
N ALA A 48 9.79 15.59 18.83
CA ALA A 48 10.30 16.87 19.35
C ALA A 48 9.64 17.24 20.71
N GLU A 49 8.42 16.80 20.96
CA GLU A 49 7.73 16.92 22.25
C GLU A 49 8.18 15.86 23.29
N GLY A 50 9.07 14.96 22.90
CA GLY A 50 9.64 13.89 23.76
C GLY A 50 8.77 12.64 23.85
N TYR A 51 7.93 12.36 22.84
CA TYR A 51 7.17 11.11 22.76
C TYR A 51 8.04 9.98 22.20
N ASP A 52 7.80 8.76 22.69
CA ASP A 52 8.11 7.53 21.99
C ASP A 52 6.94 7.16 21.06
N ILE A 53 7.25 6.75 19.84
CA ILE A 53 6.26 6.44 18.80
C ILE A 53 6.30 4.94 18.52
N ILE A 54 5.23 4.23 18.82
CA ILE A 54 5.03 2.85 18.41
C ILE A 54 4.45 2.88 16.98
N TYR A 55 5.23 2.40 16.01
CA TYR A 55 4.83 2.37 14.61
C TYR A 55 4.44 0.95 14.20
N ILE A 56 3.15 0.72 13.94
CA ILE A 56 2.66 -0.57 13.44
C ILE A 56 2.91 -0.64 11.95
N GLY A 57 3.76 -1.56 11.50
CA GLY A 57 4.12 -1.67 10.09
C GLY A 57 4.91 -2.91 9.74
N LYS A 58 5.11 -3.17 8.47
CA LYS A 58 5.83 -4.34 7.95
C LYS A 58 7.32 -4.01 7.82
N LYS A 59 8.18 -4.73 8.53
CA LYS A 59 9.65 -4.60 8.44
C LYS A 59 10.13 -4.80 7.00
N GLY A 60 11.05 -3.95 6.56
CA GLY A 60 11.60 -3.98 5.19
C GLY A 60 10.68 -3.34 4.14
N HIS A 61 9.55 -2.74 4.54
CA HIS A 61 8.74 -1.96 3.64
C HIS A 61 9.22 -0.49 3.66
N PRO A 62 9.29 0.21 2.49
CA PRO A 62 9.81 1.59 2.41
C PRO A 62 9.11 2.60 3.32
N GLU A 63 7.80 2.45 3.56
CA GLU A 63 7.04 3.40 4.37
C GLU A 63 7.45 3.38 5.86
N PRO A 64 7.51 2.22 6.57
CA PRO A 64 8.09 2.16 7.91
C PRO A 64 9.56 2.60 7.98
N GLU A 65 10.37 2.26 6.98
CA GLU A 65 11.77 2.70 6.95
C GLU A 65 11.88 4.23 6.87
N GLY A 66 11.01 4.86 6.04
CA GLY A 66 10.89 6.30 5.97
C GLY A 66 10.45 6.92 7.30
N ALA A 67 9.43 6.35 7.94
CA ALA A 67 8.89 6.78 9.22
C ALA A 67 9.92 6.69 10.36
N ILE A 68 10.61 5.54 10.48
CA ILE A 68 11.71 5.35 11.45
C ILE A 68 12.80 6.38 11.21
N GLY A 69 13.18 6.63 9.97
CA GLY A 69 14.21 7.61 9.62
C GLY A 69 13.87 9.06 9.96
N VAL A 70 12.61 9.39 10.24
CA VAL A 70 12.21 10.74 10.72
C VAL A 70 12.71 11.00 12.12
N ALA A 71 12.62 10.00 13.03
CA ALA A 71 13.07 10.10 14.41
C ALA A 71 13.58 8.71 14.91
N PRO A 72 14.80 8.29 14.48
CA PRO A 72 15.28 6.92 14.71
C PRO A 72 15.35 6.50 16.17
N ASP A 73 15.63 7.44 17.07
CA ASP A 73 15.77 7.18 18.50
C ASP A 73 14.41 7.09 19.22
N HIS A 74 13.32 7.49 18.55
CA HIS A 74 11.98 7.58 19.14
C HIS A 74 10.96 6.64 18.50
N VAL A 75 11.24 6.08 17.31
CA VAL A 75 10.28 5.26 16.57
C VAL A 75 10.58 3.78 16.74
N HIS A 76 9.63 3.04 17.30
CA HIS A 76 9.69 1.62 17.61
C HIS A 76 8.75 0.82 16.71
N LEU A 77 9.31 0.02 15.80
CA LEU A 77 8.53 -0.79 14.85
C LEU A 77 7.91 -2.00 15.53
N VAL A 78 6.61 -2.19 15.32
CA VAL A 78 5.83 -3.33 15.81
C VAL A 78 5.09 -3.98 14.65
N GLN A 79 5.20 -5.30 14.50
CA GLN A 79 4.49 -6.09 13.48
C GLN A 79 3.58 -7.15 14.10
N SER A 80 3.81 -7.51 15.36
CA SER A 80 3.18 -8.64 16.03
C SER A 80 3.02 -8.42 17.53
N ILE A 81 2.19 -9.25 18.18
CA ILE A 81 2.07 -9.28 19.64
C ILE A 81 3.42 -9.50 20.29
N LYS A 82 4.26 -10.39 19.74
CA LYS A 82 5.60 -10.67 20.26
C LYS A 82 6.48 -9.40 20.31
N ASP A 83 6.35 -8.52 19.32
CA ASP A 83 7.09 -7.26 19.32
C ASP A 83 6.57 -6.34 20.44
N ILE A 84 5.23 -6.31 20.65
CA ILE A 84 4.61 -5.56 21.75
C ILE A 84 5.11 -6.10 23.09
N ASP A 85 5.12 -7.42 23.30
CA ASP A 85 5.55 -8.05 24.54
C ASP A 85 7.01 -7.70 24.88
N ASN A 86 7.88 -7.66 23.87
CA ASN A 86 9.30 -7.35 24.02
C ASN A 86 9.60 -5.84 24.12
N LEU A 87 8.66 -4.97 23.79
CA LEU A 87 8.86 -3.53 23.81
C LEU A 87 8.96 -3.03 25.26
N GLN A 88 10.07 -2.37 25.59
CA GLN A 88 10.32 -1.74 26.88
C GLN A 88 10.41 -0.24 26.66
N LEU A 89 9.46 0.53 27.17
CA LEU A 89 9.44 1.99 27.12
C LEU A 89 9.19 2.51 28.53
N ASP A 90 10.13 3.31 29.01
CA ASP A 90 10.05 3.95 30.34
C ASP A 90 9.39 5.33 30.27
N ASN A 91 9.04 5.79 29.06
CA ASN A 91 8.43 7.07 28.81
C ASN A 91 6.92 7.02 29.05
N GLU A 92 6.37 8.04 29.73
CA GLU A 92 4.93 8.19 29.92
C GLU A 92 4.23 8.77 28.68
N LYS A 93 5.00 9.47 27.82
CA LYS A 93 4.52 10.05 26.56
C LYS A 93 4.71 9.04 25.44
N ILE A 94 3.68 8.30 25.10
CA ILE A 94 3.70 7.29 24.07
C ILE A 94 2.56 7.59 23.07
N LEU A 95 2.90 7.52 21.77
CA LEU A 95 1.95 7.61 20.68
C LEU A 95 2.01 6.32 19.86
N VAL A 96 0.88 5.82 19.39
CA VAL A 96 0.82 4.75 18.40
C VAL A 96 0.22 5.24 17.10
N THR A 97 0.90 4.92 15.99
CA THR A 97 0.43 5.12 14.61
C THR A 97 0.77 3.92 13.75
N ASN A 98 0.44 3.94 12.46
CA ASN A 98 0.60 2.77 11.60
C ASN A 98 0.93 3.12 10.15
N GLN A 99 1.48 2.12 9.44
CA GLN A 99 1.64 2.14 7.99
C GLN A 99 0.27 2.22 7.30
N THR A 100 0.14 3.14 6.35
CA THR A 100 -1.14 3.50 5.69
C THR A 100 -1.79 2.37 4.89
N THR A 101 -1.00 1.36 4.49
CA THR A 101 -1.45 0.22 3.67
C THR A 101 -1.61 -1.10 4.44
N MET A 102 -1.67 -1.03 5.77
CA MET A 102 -1.95 -2.20 6.61
C MET A 102 -3.42 -2.63 6.56
N SER A 103 -3.71 -3.85 7.01
CA SER A 103 -5.07 -4.29 7.29
C SER A 103 -5.67 -3.47 8.44
N GLN A 104 -6.86 -2.91 8.22
CA GLN A 104 -7.53 -2.13 9.27
C GLN A 104 -7.88 -2.97 10.51
N TRP A 105 -8.14 -4.27 10.33
CA TRP A 105 -8.43 -5.20 11.43
C TRP A 105 -7.16 -5.54 12.21
N ASP A 106 -6.04 -5.85 11.53
CA ASP A 106 -4.76 -6.11 12.20
C ASP A 106 -4.29 -4.90 12.98
N VAL A 107 -4.40 -3.70 12.38
CA VAL A 107 -4.05 -2.44 13.05
C VAL A 107 -4.93 -2.23 14.28
N ALA A 108 -6.25 -2.42 14.17
CA ALA A 108 -7.16 -2.27 15.32
C ALA A 108 -6.81 -3.25 16.44
N PHE A 109 -6.55 -4.52 16.10
CA PHE A 109 -6.17 -5.55 17.05
C PHE A 109 -4.83 -5.24 17.76
N LEU A 110 -3.79 -4.85 17.00
CA LEU A 110 -2.50 -4.50 17.60
C LEU A 110 -2.58 -3.23 18.44
N MET A 111 -3.37 -2.22 18.01
CA MET A 111 -3.60 -1.01 18.80
C MET A 111 -4.28 -1.32 20.14
N GLU A 112 -5.23 -2.26 20.15
CA GLU A 112 -5.88 -2.70 21.39
C GLU A 112 -4.86 -3.36 22.35
N LYS A 113 -4.00 -4.24 21.84
CA LYS A 113 -2.92 -4.87 22.62
C LYS A 113 -1.88 -3.85 23.12
N ILE A 114 -1.58 -2.84 22.34
CA ILE A 114 -0.71 -1.74 22.77
C ILE A 114 -1.36 -0.94 23.91
N LYS A 115 -2.67 -0.65 23.83
CA LYS A 115 -3.41 0.02 24.92
C LYS A 115 -3.48 -0.80 26.19
N GLU A 116 -3.61 -2.13 26.09
CA GLU A 116 -3.56 -3.01 27.25
C GLU A 116 -2.20 -2.89 27.98
N LYS A 117 -1.10 -2.79 27.24
CA LYS A 117 0.26 -2.67 27.81
C LYS A 117 0.62 -1.24 28.23
N PHE A 118 0.18 -0.25 27.46
CA PHE A 118 0.46 1.17 27.68
C PHE A 118 -0.87 1.96 27.75
N PRO A 119 -1.55 1.98 28.91
CA PRO A 119 -2.89 2.54 29.04
C PRO A 119 -3.01 4.04 28.71
N SER A 120 -1.91 4.80 28.82
CA SER A 120 -1.86 6.24 28.52
C SER A 120 -1.50 6.56 27.06
N VAL A 121 -1.34 5.55 26.19
CA VAL A 121 -0.93 5.75 24.80
C VAL A 121 -1.92 6.61 24.02
N GLU A 122 -1.42 7.65 23.35
CA GLU A 122 -2.19 8.39 22.34
C GLU A 122 -2.30 7.57 21.07
N VAL A 123 -3.50 7.51 20.46
CA VAL A 123 -3.75 6.69 19.28
C VAL A 123 -4.07 7.55 18.07
N HIS A 124 -3.25 7.42 17.03
CA HIS A 124 -3.46 8.02 15.73
C HIS A 124 -3.50 6.92 14.66
N LYS A 125 -4.70 6.61 14.17
CA LYS A 125 -4.90 5.59 13.14
C LYS A 125 -4.83 6.22 11.75
N GLU A 126 -3.82 5.80 10.97
CA GLU A 126 -3.51 6.34 9.65
C GLU A 126 -3.67 5.26 8.56
N ILE A 127 -4.92 4.94 8.21
CA ILE A 127 -5.19 4.07 7.05
C ILE A 127 -5.72 4.93 5.92
N CYS A 128 -4.99 4.91 4.79
CA CYS A 128 -5.36 5.70 3.64
C CYS A 128 -6.76 5.28 3.12
N LEU A 129 -7.60 6.27 2.80
CA LEU A 129 -8.99 6.04 2.38
C LEU A 129 -9.08 5.08 1.19
N ALA A 130 -8.16 5.17 0.23
CA ALA A 130 -8.14 4.28 -0.92
C ALA A 130 -7.88 2.81 -0.54
N THR A 131 -7.11 2.57 0.52
CA THR A 131 -6.88 1.23 1.10
C THR A 131 -8.10 0.76 1.87
N GLN A 132 -8.65 1.60 2.73
CA GLN A 132 -9.80 1.28 3.58
C GLN A 132 -11.02 0.88 2.74
N VAL A 133 -11.43 1.73 1.80
CA VAL A 133 -12.60 1.49 0.94
C VAL A 133 -12.49 0.17 0.17
N ARG A 134 -11.28 -0.16 -0.33
CA ARG A 134 -11.06 -1.43 -1.03
C ARG A 134 -11.14 -2.64 -0.10
N GLN A 135 -10.56 -2.55 1.08
CA GLN A 135 -10.65 -3.63 2.07
C GLN A 135 -12.09 -3.86 2.52
N GLU A 136 -12.84 -2.80 2.78
CA GLU A 136 -14.26 -2.88 3.14
C GLU A 136 -15.11 -3.47 2.01
N ALA A 137 -14.87 -3.06 0.77
CA ALA A 137 -15.57 -3.62 -0.38
C ALA A 137 -15.31 -5.12 -0.54
N VAL A 138 -14.05 -5.57 -0.37
CA VAL A 138 -13.72 -7.01 -0.40
C VAL A 138 -14.40 -7.74 0.75
N ALA A 139 -14.31 -7.22 1.98
CA ALA A 139 -14.90 -7.85 3.15
C ALA A 139 -16.43 -8.02 3.04
N GLN A 140 -17.11 -7.06 2.39
CA GLN A 140 -18.57 -7.06 2.26
C GLN A 140 -19.07 -7.83 1.04
N GLN A 141 -18.31 -7.89 -0.05
CA GLN A 141 -18.80 -8.35 -1.35
C GLN A 141 -18.14 -9.66 -1.84
N ALA A 142 -16.92 -9.97 -1.40
CA ALA A 142 -16.24 -11.15 -1.90
C ALA A 142 -16.93 -12.46 -1.49
N GLY A 143 -17.62 -12.49 -0.34
CA GLY A 143 -18.38 -13.64 0.13
C GLY A 143 -19.54 -14.07 -0.77
N ASP A 144 -19.94 -13.21 -1.70
CA ASP A 144 -20.97 -13.53 -2.71
C ASP A 144 -20.38 -14.22 -3.96
N ALA A 145 -19.07 -14.44 -4.02
CA ALA A 145 -18.37 -15.06 -5.14
C ALA A 145 -17.64 -16.35 -4.70
N ASP A 146 -17.39 -17.24 -5.66
CA ASP A 146 -16.65 -18.49 -5.44
C ASP A 146 -15.13 -18.23 -5.43
N LEU A 147 -14.68 -17.17 -6.10
CA LEU A 147 -13.29 -16.78 -6.23
C LEU A 147 -13.15 -15.27 -6.34
N LEU A 148 -12.14 -14.69 -5.65
CA LEU A 148 -11.71 -13.32 -5.87
C LEU A 148 -10.38 -13.27 -6.65
N ILE A 149 -10.32 -12.52 -7.74
CA ILE A 149 -9.08 -12.17 -8.43
C ILE A 149 -8.67 -10.75 -8.02
N VAL A 150 -7.48 -10.61 -7.45
CA VAL A 150 -6.88 -9.33 -7.11
C VAL A 150 -5.82 -8.98 -8.16
N VAL A 151 -6.06 -7.93 -8.94
CA VAL A 151 -5.10 -7.45 -9.94
C VAL A 151 -4.15 -6.45 -9.30
N GLY A 152 -2.86 -6.76 -9.26
CA GLY A 152 -1.86 -5.87 -8.65
C GLY A 152 -0.47 -6.47 -8.53
N ASP A 153 0.51 -5.61 -8.34
CA ASP A 153 1.92 -5.97 -8.23
C ASP A 153 2.19 -6.91 -7.05
N PRO A 154 3.05 -7.95 -7.21
CA PRO A 154 3.41 -8.88 -6.13
C PRO A 154 4.08 -8.21 -4.92
N MET A 155 4.77 -7.11 -5.15
CA MET A 155 5.44 -6.36 -4.08
C MET A 155 4.49 -5.34 -3.40
N SER A 156 3.29 -5.11 -3.95
CA SER A 156 2.31 -4.20 -3.38
C SER A 156 1.71 -4.75 -2.09
N ASN A 157 1.98 -4.10 -0.96
CA ASN A 157 1.38 -4.48 0.33
C ASN A 157 -0.15 -4.39 0.27
N ASN A 158 -0.70 -3.33 -0.32
CA ASN A 158 -2.14 -3.16 -0.47
C ASN A 158 -2.78 -4.31 -1.28
N SER A 159 -2.21 -4.70 -2.42
CA SER A 159 -2.75 -5.81 -3.24
C SER A 159 -2.73 -7.15 -2.49
N ASN A 160 -1.63 -7.45 -1.80
CA ASN A 160 -1.52 -8.67 -1.00
C ASN A 160 -2.51 -8.68 0.17
N ARG A 161 -2.78 -7.52 0.80
CA ARG A 161 -3.77 -7.41 1.86
C ARG A 161 -5.20 -7.66 1.39
N LEU A 162 -5.58 -7.23 0.18
CA LEU A 162 -6.90 -7.52 -0.38
C LEU A 162 -7.13 -9.03 -0.52
N THR A 163 -6.09 -9.78 -0.94
CA THR A 163 -6.16 -11.25 -0.99
C THR A 163 -6.39 -11.85 0.40
N GLN A 164 -5.67 -11.36 1.41
CA GLN A 164 -5.82 -11.84 2.79
C GLN A 164 -7.21 -11.50 3.35
N VAL A 165 -7.71 -10.29 3.14
CA VAL A 165 -9.06 -9.89 3.57
C VAL A 165 -10.13 -10.79 2.96
N SER A 166 -9.99 -11.16 1.68
CA SER A 166 -10.90 -12.12 1.02
C SER A 166 -10.93 -13.46 1.75
N VAL A 167 -9.76 -14.01 2.06
CA VAL A 167 -9.67 -15.34 2.71
C VAL A 167 -10.05 -15.29 4.18
N GLU A 168 -9.53 -14.30 4.94
CA GLU A 168 -9.64 -14.25 6.40
C GLU A 168 -10.98 -13.68 6.87
N ILE A 169 -11.55 -12.72 6.13
CA ILE A 169 -12.77 -12.00 6.53
C ILE A 169 -13.98 -12.44 5.72
N ALA A 170 -13.86 -12.52 4.38
CA ALA A 170 -14.97 -12.91 3.51
C ALA A 170 -15.07 -14.43 3.32
N SER A 171 -14.07 -15.20 3.79
CA SER A 171 -14.00 -16.67 3.61
C SER A 171 -14.02 -17.12 2.14
N THR A 172 -13.56 -16.27 1.23
CA THR A 172 -13.54 -16.52 -0.22
C THR A 172 -12.11 -16.77 -0.70
N PRO A 173 -11.84 -17.89 -1.40
CA PRO A 173 -10.55 -18.14 -2.05
C PRO A 173 -10.13 -16.95 -2.91
N SER A 174 -8.84 -16.63 -2.93
CA SER A 174 -8.37 -15.47 -3.67
C SER A 174 -6.98 -15.68 -4.25
N TYR A 175 -6.78 -15.20 -5.47
CA TYR A 175 -5.48 -15.16 -6.13
C TYR A 175 -5.14 -13.73 -6.55
N ARG A 176 -3.87 -13.36 -6.35
CA ARG A 176 -3.34 -12.11 -6.87
C ARG A 176 -2.59 -12.38 -8.18
N ILE A 177 -2.85 -11.56 -9.19
CA ILE A 177 -2.18 -11.60 -10.49
C ILE A 177 -1.64 -10.20 -10.83
N GLY A 178 -0.45 -10.12 -11.41
CA GLY A 178 0.13 -8.87 -11.92
C GLY A 178 -0.59 -8.38 -13.18
N ASP A 179 -0.92 -9.30 -14.05
CA ASP A 179 -1.72 -9.08 -15.26
C ASP A 179 -2.38 -10.40 -15.72
N ILE A 180 -3.08 -10.35 -16.86
CA ILE A 180 -3.85 -11.50 -17.38
C ILE A 180 -2.99 -12.73 -17.65
N SER A 181 -1.69 -12.58 -17.94
CA SER A 181 -0.79 -13.71 -18.24
C SER A 181 -0.51 -14.62 -17.04
N GLU A 182 -0.75 -14.11 -15.80
CA GLU A 182 -0.63 -14.91 -14.58
C GLU A 182 -1.93 -15.64 -14.20
N LEU A 183 -3.04 -15.38 -14.88
CA LEU A 183 -4.31 -16.08 -14.65
C LEU A 183 -4.19 -17.55 -15.09
N LYS A 184 -4.72 -18.46 -14.28
CA LYS A 184 -4.76 -19.89 -14.59
C LYS A 184 -6.18 -20.35 -14.87
N ILE A 185 -6.38 -21.01 -16.00
CA ILE A 185 -7.68 -21.52 -16.42
C ILE A 185 -8.24 -22.50 -15.39
N GLU A 186 -7.36 -23.32 -14.77
CA GLU A 186 -7.75 -24.29 -13.76
C GLU A 186 -8.47 -23.68 -12.56
N TRP A 187 -8.21 -22.40 -12.26
CA TRP A 187 -8.90 -21.69 -11.17
C TRP A 187 -10.36 -21.39 -11.47
N LEU A 188 -10.75 -21.43 -12.77
CA LEU A 188 -12.07 -21.03 -13.25
C LEU A 188 -12.99 -22.22 -13.57
N MET A 189 -12.44 -23.45 -13.64
CA MET A 189 -13.19 -24.60 -14.17
C MET A 189 -14.36 -25.06 -13.29
N ASP A 190 -14.20 -24.98 -11.95
CA ASP A 190 -15.17 -25.51 -10.99
C ASP A 190 -15.95 -24.40 -10.26
N ILE A 191 -15.95 -23.17 -10.80
CA ILE A 191 -16.61 -22.02 -10.21
C ILE A 191 -17.60 -21.37 -11.19
N ASP A 192 -18.59 -20.68 -10.65
CA ASP A 192 -19.63 -19.98 -11.43
C ASP A 192 -19.52 -18.45 -11.29
N LYS A 193 -18.98 -17.95 -10.18
CA LYS A 193 -18.94 -16.51 -9.90
C LYS A 193 -17.57 -16.04 -9.48
N VAL A 194 -16.96 -15.16 -10.29
CA VAL A 194 -15.68 -14.53 -10.00
C VAL A 194 -15.88 -13.07 -9.65
N ALA A 195 -15.37 -12.66 -8.51
CA ALA A 195 -15.20 -11.25 -8.17
C ALA A 195 -13.82 -10.75 -8.63
N VAL A 196 -13.72 -9.49 -9.02
CA VAL A 196 -12.46 -8.86 -9.41
C VAL A 196 -12.27 -7.56 -8.63
N THR A 197 -11.10 -7.40 -8.04
CA THR A 197 -10.67 -6.12 -7.45
C THR A 197 -9.23 -5.81 -7.86
N ALA A 198 -8.75 -4.63 -7.51
CA ALA A 198 -7.39 -4.21 -7.87
C ALA A 198 -6.71 -3.41 -6.76
N GLY A 199 -5.39 -3.47 -6.72
CA GLY A 199 -4.58 -2.58 -5.91
C GLY A 199 -4.79 -1.11 -6.30
N ALA A 200 -4.63 -0.19 -5.33
CA ALA A 200 -4.86 1.24 -5.52
C ALA A 200 -4.00 1.86 -6.65
N SER A 201 -2.81 1.33 -6.87
CA SER A 201 -1.86 1.77 -7.90
C SER A 201 -1.96 0.99 -9.21
N THR A 202 -2.88 0.00 -9.32
CA THR A 202 -2.99 -0.85 -10.51
C THR A 202 -3.59 -0.06 -11.68
N PRO A 203 -2.93 -0.03 -12.84
CA PRO A 203 -3.44 0.67 -14.02
C PRO A 203 -4.76 0.08 -14.51
N THR A 204 -5.75 0.94 -14.73
CA THR A 204 -7.09 0.54 -15.18
C THR A 204 -7.11 -0.35 -16.44
N PRO A 205 -6.25 -0.14 -17.48
CA PRO A 205 -6.23 -1.01 -18.65
C PRO A 205 -5.95 -2.48 -18.32
N ILE A 206 -5.06 -2.76 -17.34
CA ILE A 206 -4.73 -4.13 -16.92
C ILE A 206 -5.96 -4.79 -16.28
N VAL A 207 -6.67 -4.06 -15.42
CA VAL A 207 -7.89 -4.58 -14.78
C VAL A 207 -8.98 -4.88 -15.80
N LYS A 208 -9.17 -3.96 -16.76
CA LYS A 208 -10.17 -4.13 -17.84
C LYS A 208 -9.87 -5.33 -18.73
N GLU A 209 -8.60 -5.63 -18.99
CA GLU A 209 -8.19 -6.81 -19.75
C GLU A 209 -8.59 -8.11 -19.05
N VAL A 210 -8.36 -8.19 -17.73
CA VAL A 210 -8.78 -9.35 -16.91
C VAL A 210 -10.31 -9.50 -16.92
N VAL A 211 -11.05 -8.41 -16.70
CA VAL A 211 -12.52 -8.43 -16.71
C VAL A 211 -13.04 -8.85 -18.08
N ALA A 212 -12.51 -8.30 -19.17
CA ALA A 212 -12.95 -8.63 -20.54
C ALA A 212 -12.66 -10.09 -20.91
N PHE A 213 -11.62 -10.71 -20.36
CA PHE A 213 -11.38 -12.14 -20.51
C PHE A 213 -12.43 -12.95 -19.75
N LEU A 214 -12.66 -12.63 -18.48
CA LEU A 214 -13.61 -13.34 -17.62
C LEU A 214 -15.07 -13.26 -18.16
N GLU A 215 -15.46 -12.13 -18.74
CA GLU A 215 -16.78 -11.95 -19.39
C GLU A 215 -16.99 -12.86 -20.62
N LYS A 216 -15.92 -13.31 -21.28
CA LYS A 216 -15.97 -14.19 -22.45
C LYS A 216 -15.69 -15.64 -22.14
N PHE A 217 -15.15 -15.91 -20.96
CA PHE A 217 -14.77 -17.27 -20.55
C PHE A 217 -15.99 -18.15 -20.39
N ASP A 218 -15.99 -19.29 -21.07
CA ASP A 218 -16.97 -20.38 -20.87
C ASP A 218 -16.19 -21.67 -20.59
N LYS A 219 -16.39 -22.23 -19.40
CA LYS A 219 -15.74 -23.48 -18.98
C LYS A 219 -16.00 -24.67 -19.91
N ASN A 220 -17.09 -24.63 -20.69
CA ASN A 220 -17.47 -25.68 -21.63
C ASN A 220 -16.99 -25.43 -23.07
N ASP A 221 -16.44 -24.25 -23.37
CA ASP A 221 -15.91 -23.89 -24.68
C ASP A 221 -14.41 -23.60 -24.63
N PRO A 222 -13.54 -24.59 -24.95
CA PRO A 222 -12.10 -24.40 -24.93
C PRO A 222 -11.57 -23.28 -25.85
N SER A 223 -12.35 -22.84 -26.83
CA SER A 223 -11.95 -21.73 -27.70
C SER A 223 -11.90 -20.39 -26.96
N THR A 224 -12.55 -20.29 -25.80
CA THR A 224 -12.53 -19.10 -24.91
C THR A 224 -11.41 -19.11 -23.89
N HIS A 225 -10.64 -20.19 -23.79
CA HIS A 225 -9.60 -20.37 -22.77
C HIS A 225 -8.25 -19.77 -23.15
N GLU A 226 -8.08 -19.26 -24.37
CA GLU A 226 -6.84 -18.67 -24.79
C GLU A 226 -6.59 -17.32 -24.09
N ILE A 227 -5.54 -17.26 -23.29
CA ILE A 227 -5.12 -16.04 -22.59
C ILE A 227 -4.17 -15.25 -23.46
N VAL A 228 -4.61 -14.07 -23.94
CA VAL A 228 -3.78 -13.17 -24.75
C VAL A 228 -3.64 -11.83 -24.06
N ARG A 229 -2.40 -11.47 -23.69
CA ARG A 229 -2.10 -10.13 -23.18
C ARG A 229 -2.02 -9.12 -24.33
N THR A 230 -2.88 -8.12 -24.29
CA THR A 230 -2.98 -7.05 -25.30
C THR A 230 -2.59 -5.67 -24.77
N VAL A 231 -2.49 -5.54 -23.43
CA VAL A 231 -2.12 -4.28 -22.78
C VAL A 231 -0.61 -4.10 -22.82
N THR A 232 -0.18 -3.06 -23.52
CA THR A 232 1.22 -2.65 -23.68
C THR A 232 1.53 -1.41 -22.85
N LEU A 233 2.82 -1.09 -22.64
CA LEU A 233 3.25 0.03 -21.80
C LEU A 233 2.69 1.38 -22.26
N ASP A 234 2.53 1.60 -23.57
CA ASP A 234 1.95 2.80 -24.14
C ASP A 234 0.46 2.97 -23.82
N LYS A 235 -0.24 1.88 -23.50
CA LYS A 235 -1.64 1.90 -23.02
C LYS A 235 -1.74 2.13 -21.52
N ILE A 236 -0.70 1.80 -20.77
CA ILE A 236 -0.63 1.93 -19.31
C ILE A 236 -0.18 3.34 -18.93
N LEU A 237 0.86 3.84 -19.59
CA LEU A 237 1.43 5.14 -19.29
C LEU A 237 0.55 6.26 -19.86
N PRO A 238 0.22 7.30 -19.07
CA PRO A 238 -0.49 8.46 -19.59
C PRO A 238 0.38 9.13 -20.67
N LYS A 239 -0.26 9.57 -21.76
CA LYS A 239 0.44 10.40 -22.76
C LYS A 239 1.01 11.62 -22.07
N ILE A 240 2.33 11.77 -22.12
CA ILE A 240 3.03 12.92 -21.57
C ILE A 240 2.54 14.15 -22.32
N LYS A 241 1.71 14.98 -21.66
CA LYS A 241 1.44 16.33 -22.16
C LYS A 241 2.74 17.12 -21.93
N THR A 242 3.37 17.57 -22.99
CA THR A 242 4.50 18.52 -22.88
C THR A 242 4.06 19.67 -21.96
N PRO A 243 4.76 19.92 -20.85
CA PRO A 243 4.41 21.06 -19.99
C PRO A 243 4.39 22.32 -20.85
N LYS A 244 3.33 23.11 -20.76
CA LYS A 244 3.36 24.45 -21.31
C LYS A 244 4.55 25.19 -20.66
N PRO A 245 5.35 25.97 -21.42
CA PRO A 245 6.40 26.76 -20.81
C PRO A 245 5.77 27.56 -19.67
N VAL A 246 6.31 27.40 -18.46
CA VAL A 246 5.93 28.24 -17.33
C VAL A 246 6.40 29.65 -17.69
N GLU A 247 5.49 30.58 -17.97
CA GLU A 247 5.84 31.99 -18.06
C GLU A 247 6.55 32.35 -16.75
N LYS A 248 7.78 32.86 -16.89
CA LYS A 248 8.55 33.30 -15.72
C LYS A 248 7.70 34.34 -14.99
N ILE A 249 7.16 33.95 -13.83
CA ILE A 249 6.60 34.94 -12.89
C ILE A 249 7.76 35.78 -12.45
N MET A 250 7.77 37.04 -12.91
CA MET A 250 8.78 38.02 -12.45
C MET A 250 8.58 38.23 -10.95
N PRO A 251 9.62 38.15 -10.13
CA PRO A 251 9.49 38.48 -8.71
C PRO A 251 9.14 39.98 -8.59
N TYR A 252 8.15 40.31 -7.80
CA TYR A 252 7.85 41.65 -7.32
C TYR A 252 8.91 42.10 -6.30
#